data_b87affd3d1189b7c273ff792730d6c5a
#
_entry.id   b87affd3d1189b7c273ff792730d6c5a
#
_cell.length_a   1.000
_cell.length_b   1.000
_cell.length_c   1.000
_cell.angle_alpha   90.00
_cell.angle_beta   90.00
_cell.angle_gamma   90.00
#
_symmetry.space_group_name_H-M   'P 1'
#
loop_
_entity.id
_entity.type
_entity.pdbx_description
1 polymer ?
#
loop_
_entity_poly.entity_id
_entity_poly.type
_entity_poly.pdbx_seq_one_letter_code
_entity_poly.pdbx_strand_id
1 'polypeptide(L)'
;MQTLGGTRLARLFNERQSELLGEWVAQQYAIASRRGGAAEAQLRNQFLQFVDLVCAALGSSEQVDFNTPTWDEVRNFLADVSGQRARQGFTPVETALFVFSLKEPLFARLRADLAADPALLAELTWTISKLFDAMGLYTTEVFQTSREQVIIRQQQELLELSTPVVQLWDGILALPLIGTLDSARTQVVMESLLQKIVETGAAIAIIDITGVPTVDTLVAQHLLKTVAAARLMGADCIISGIRPQIAQTIVHLGVNLQNVITKATLADAFIVALKRTGKSVLGGAPAAEAPGAPGPLRGNQFVGD
;
A
#
# COMPACT_ATOMS: atom_id res chain seq x y z
N MET A 1 -28.55 -20.60 36.40
CA MET A 1 -27.49 -19.94 37.18
C MET A 1 -26.56 -19.02 36.34
N GLN A 2 -26.39 -19.23 35.04
CA GLN A 2 -25.48 -18.41 34.19
C GLN A 2 -26.00 -17.01 33.84
N THR A 3 -27.31 -16.78 33.76
CA THR A 3 -27.93 -15.45 33.53
C THR A 3 -27.66 -14.44 34.64
N LEU A 4 -27.44 -14.89 35.88
CA LEU A 4 -27.11 -14.03 37.01
C LEU A 4 -25.69 -13.41 36.92
N GLY A 5 -24.74 -14.10 36.26
CA GLY A 5 -23.37 -13.63 36.11
C GLY A 5 -23.24 -12.42 35.17
N GLY A 6 -23.84 -12.49 33.97
CA GLY A 6 -23.78 -11.40 32.98
C GLY A 6 -24.42 -10.10 33.51
N THR A 7 -25.62 -10.17 34.09
CA THR A 7 -26.30 -9.01 34.67
C THR A 7 -25.52 -8.38 35.84
N ARG A 8 -24.87 -9.20 36.68
CA ARG A 8 -24.01 -8.69 37.78
C ARG A 8 -22.75 -8.01 37.24
N LEU A 9 -22.14 -8.58 36.19
CA LEU A 9 -21.00 -7.92 35.54
C LEU A 9 -21.38 -6.59 34.89
N ALA A 10 -22.51 -6.54 34.18
CA ALA A 10 -23.02 -5.28 33.62
C ALA A 10 -23.25 -4.23 34.72
N ARG A 11 -23.82 -4.63 35.84
CA ARG A 11 -23.99 -3.72 37.00
C ARG A 11 -22.66 -3.22 37.53
N LEU A 12 -21.68 -4.10 37.71
CA LEU A 12 -20.34 -3.71 38.20
C LEU A 12 -19.68 -2.69 37.27
N PHE A 13 -19.75 -2.90 35.97
CA PHE A 13 -19.22 -1.97 34.96
C PHE A 13 -19.88 -0.59 35.08
N ASN A 14 -21.21 -0.55 35.20
CA ASN A 14 -21.95 0.71 35.31
C ASN A 14 -21.68 1.44 36.63
N GLU A 15 -21.70 0.74 37.76
CA GLU A 15 -21.52 1.35 39.10
C GLU A 15 -20.08 1.87 39.31
N ARG A 16 -19.08 1.23 38.68
CA ARG A 16 -17.66 1.58 38.83
C ARG A 16 -17.06 2.26 37.58
N GLN A 17 -17.88 2.66 36.63
CA GLN A 17 -17.45 3.20 35.31
C GLN A 17 -16.45 4.35 35.45
N SER A 18 -16.70 5.31 36.38
CA SER A 18 -15.82 6.45 36.56
C SER A 18 -14.43 6.08 37.11
N GLU A 19 -14.36 5.10 38.02
CA GLU A 19 -13.11 4.61 38.58
C GLU A 19 -12.30 3.85 37.55
N LEU A 20 -12.96 2.93 36.82
CA LEU A 20 -12.37 2.17 35.73
C LEU A 20 -11.86 3.06 34.59
N LEU A 21 -12.62 4.12 34.26
CA LEU A 21 -12.24 5.11 33.26
C LEU A 21 -10.93 5.80 33.62
N GLY A 22 -10.79 6.26 34.85
CA GLY A 22 -9.59 6.99 35.28
C GLY A 22 -8.32 6.14 35.19
N GLU A 23 -8.37 4.91 35.70
CA GLU A 23 -7.24 3.98 35.65
C GLU A 23 -6.90 3.55 34.23
N TRP A 24 -7.91 3.25 33.42
CA TRP A 24 -7.72 2.83 32.03
C TRP A 24 -7.14 3.96 31.15
N VAL A 25 -7.71 5.18 31.25
CA VAL A 25 -7.23 6.33 30.48
C VAL A 25 -5.77 6.63 30.79
N ALA A 26 -5.37 6.56 32.07
CA ALA A 26 -3.99 6.80 32.47
C ALA A 26 -3.02 5.78 31.78
N GLN A 27 -3.40 4.50 31.75
CA GLN A 27 -2.60 3.45 31.08
C GLN A 27 -2.55 3.65 29.56
N GLN A 28 -3.71 3.90 28.92
CA GLN A 28 -3.78 4.09 27.47
C GLN A 28 -3.07 5.38 27.03
N TYR A 29 -3.15 6.45 27.81
CA TYR A 29 -2.45 7.69 27.53
C TYR A 29 -0.92 7.52 27.57
N ALA A 30 -0.41 6.75 28.52
CA ALA A 30 1.02 6.42 28.58
C ALA A 30 1.51 5.64 27.34
N ILE A 31 0.65 4.84 26.72
CA ILE A 31 0.95 4.12 25.45
C ILE A 31 0.86 5.09 24.27
N ALA A 32 -0.23 5.84 24.16
CA ALA A 32 -0.53 6.71 23.03
C ALA A 32 0.41 7.92 22.92
N SER A 33 0.82 8.51 24.05
CA SER A 33 1.69 9.70 24.10
C SER A 33 3.05 9.48 23.46
N ARG A 34 3.57 8.25 23.47
CA ARG A 34 4.84 7.87 22.83
C ARG A 34 4.81 7.97 21.31
N ARG A 35 3.61 8.09 20.70
CA ARG A 35 3.41 8.07 19.25
C ARG A 35 2.72 9.34 18.69
N GLY A 36 2.70 10.42 19.47
CA GLY A 36 2.00 11.65 19.08
C GLY A 36 0.46 11.50 19.06
N GLY A 37 -0.04 10.63 19.90
CA GLY A 37 -1.31 9.96 19.82
C GLY A 37 -2.56 10.73 20.21
N ALA A 38 -3.65 9.98 20.39
CA ALA A 38 -5.00 10.46 20.60
C ALA A 38 -5.11 11.43 21.79
N ALA A 39 -5.88 12.49 21.63
CA ALA A 39 -6.24 13.37 22.73
C ALA A 39 -6.93 12.55 23.83
N GLU A 40 -6.69 12.89 25.10
CA GLU A 40 -7.31 12.22 26.26
C GLU A 40 -8.83 12.13 26.11
N ALA A 41 -9.47 13.16 25.55
CA ALA A 41 -10.90 13.17 25.27
C ALA A 41 -11.34 12.05 24.32
N GLN A 42 -10.54 11.72 23.32
CA GLN A 42 -10.82 10.61 22.39
C GLN A 42 -10.73 9.25 23.09
N LEU A 43 -9.70 9.05 23.91
CA LEU A 43 -9.57 7.82 24.71
C LEU A 43 -10.74 7.65 25.67
N ARG A 44 -11.15 8.73 26.32
CA ARG A 44 -12.32 8.74 27.22
C ARG A 44 -13.61 8.33 26.49
N ASN A 45 -13.86 8.90 25.32
CA ASN A 45 -15.02 8.55 24.50
C ASN A 45 -14.99 7.09 24.04
N GLN A 46 -13.81 6.59 23.61
CA GLN A 46 -13.65 5.17 23.24
C GLN A 46 -13.93 4.24 24.42
N PHE A 47 -13.47 4.59 25.62
CA PHE A 47 -13.76 3.79 26.81
C PHE A 47 -15.25 3.74 27.11
N LEU A 48 -15.92 4.89 27.14
CA LEU A 48 -17.36 4.96 27.45
C LEU A 48 -18.16 4.14 26.46
N GLN A 49 -17.91 4.32 25.17
CA GLN A 49 -18.56 3.55 24.12
C GLN A 49 -18.30 2.03 24.25
N PHE A 50 -17.06 1.64 24.54
CA PHE A 50 -16.71 0.23 24.75
C PHE A 50 -17.46 -0.37 25.93
N VAL A 51 -17.48 0.31 27.08
CA VAL A 51 -18.15 -0.16 28.28
C VAL A 51 -19.67 -0.26 28.05
N ASP A 52 -20.27 0.74 27.41
CA ASP A 52 -21.71 0.74 27.11
C ASP A 52 -22.09 -0.45 26.21
N LEU A 53 -21.32 -0.73 25.17
CA LEU A 53 -21.54 -1.87 24.28
C LEU A 53 -21.38 -3.21 25.02
N VAL A 54 -20.34 -3.34 25.85
CA VAL A 54 -20.12 -4.55 26.66
C VAL A 54 -21.25 -4.76 27.66
N CYS A 55 -21.70 -3.70 28.33
CA CYS A 55 -22.82 -3.76 29.26
C CYS A 55 -24.13 -4.17 28.58
N ALA A 56 -24.41 -3.64 27.39
CA ALA A 56 -25.57 -4.02 26.58
C ALA A 56 -25.52 -5.49 26.19
N ALA A 57 -24.36 -5.97 25.71
CA ALA A 57 -24.18 -7.38 25.35
C ALA A 57 -24.31 -8.33 26.56
N LEU A 58 -23.73 -7.97 27.72
CA LEU A 58 -23.84 -8.73 28.96
C LEU A 58 -25.29 -8.80 29.49
N GLY A 59 -26.03 -7.70 29.33
CA GLY A 59 -27.44 -7.61 29.77
C GLY A 59 -28.41 -8.44 28.92
N SER A 60 -28.07 -8.63 27.62
CA SER A 60 -28.94 -9.35 26.66
C SER A 60 -28.53 -10.82 26.46
N SER A 61 -27.38 -11.24 26.98
CA SER A 61 -26.87 -12.61 26.77
C SER A 61 -27.31 -13.57 27.85
N GLU A 62 -27.91 -14.70 27.46
CA GLU A 62 -28.11 -15.84 28.38
C GLU A 62 -26.79 -16.52 28.77
N GLN A 63 -25.83 -16.54 27.86
CA GLN A 63 -24.47 -17.03 28.08
C GLN A 63 -23.45 -16.00 27.57
N VAL A 64 -22.40 -15.80 28.34
CA VAL A 64 -21.29 -14.89 27.95
C VAL A 64 -20.37 -15.62 26.97
N ASP A 65 -20.74 -15.56 25.69
CA ASP A 65 -19.95 -16.09 24.58
C ASP A 65 -19.76 -14.99 23.51
N PHE A 66 -18.52 -14.57 23.37
CA PHE A 66 -18.09 -13.50 22.47
C PHE A 66 -18.37 -13.79 20.98
N ASN A 67 -18.55 -15.06 20.60
CA ASN A 67 -18.78 -15.46 19.20
C ASN A 67 -20.26 -15.37 18.79
N THR A 68 -21.16 -15.12 19.71
CA THR A 68 -22.61 -15.01 19.39
C THR A 68 -22.95 -13.65 18.76
N PRO A 69 -24.08 -13.56 18.00
CA PRO A 69 -24.50 -12.30 17.37
C PRO A 69 -24.72 -11.13 18.35
N THR A 70 -25.04 -11.43 19.62
CA THR A 70 -25.21 -10.42 20.65
C THR A 70 -23.96 -9.54 20.84
N TRP A 71 -22.78 -10.04 20.46
CA TRP A 71 -21.49 -9.34 20.58
C TRP A 71 -21.03 -8.68 19.26
N ASP A 72 -21.87 -8.65 18.21
CA ASP A 72 -21.49 -8.07 16.92
C ASP A 72 -21.11 -6.59 17.03
N GLU A 73 -21.84 -5.81 17.79
CA GLU A 73 -21.53 -4.38 17.97
C GLU A 73 -20.19 -4.18 18.70
N VAL A 74 -19.89 -5.02 19.68
CA VAL A 74 -18.59 -5.00 20.36
C VAL A 74 -17.48 -5.42 19.41
N ARG A 75 -17.70 -6.46 18.58
CA ARG A 75 -16.72 -6.89 17.57
C ARG A 75 -16.47 -5.79 16.54
N ASN A 76 -17.51 -5.14 16.03
CA ASN A 76 -17.38 -4.04 15.07
C ASN A 76 -16.58 -2.87 15.66
N PHE A 77 -16.90 -2.47 16.90
CA PHE A 77 -16.16 -1.44 17.61
C PHE A 77 -14.67 -1.79 17.78
N LEU A 78 -14.38 -3.02 18.23
CA LEU A 78 -13.01 -3.48 18.42
C LEU A 78 -12.27 -3.60 17.07
N ALA A 79 -12.96 -3.95 16.00
CA ALA A 79 -12.39 -3.97 14.66
C ALA A 79 -12.02 -2.57 14.18
N ASP A 80 -12.88 -1.58 14.39
CA ASP A 80 -12.62 -0.18 14.03
C ASP A 80 -11.41 0.38 14.81
N VAL A 81 -11.37 0.15 16.12
CA VAL A 81 -10.24 0.56 16.98
C VAL A 81 -8.94 -0.11 16.52
N SER A 82 -8.97 -1.42 16.24
CA SER A 82 -7.79 -2.18 15.80
C SER A 82 -7.27 -1.71 14.45
N GLY A 83 -8.17 -1.51 13.47
CA GLY A 83 -7.82 -1.00 12.15
C GLY A 83 -7.28 0.44 12.19
N GLN A 84 -7.85 1.30 13.04
CA GLN A 84 -7.35 2.65 13.26
C GLN A 84 -5.94 2.64 13.87
N ARG A 85 -5.71 1.83 14.90
CA ARG A 85 -4.40 1.68 15.55
C ARG A 85 -3.34 1.09 14.61
N ALA A 86 -3.71 0.13 13.76
CA ALA A 86 -2.82 -0.40 12.73
C ALA A 86 -2.32 0.70 11.78
N ARG A 87 -3.21 1.58 11.32
CA ARG A 87 -2.86 2.73 10.46
C ARG A 87 -2.01 3.78 11.18
N GLN A 88 -2.21 3.96 12.48
CA GLN A 88 -1.44 4.90 13.32
C GLN A 88 -0.07 4.35 13.75
N GLY A 89 0.29 3.11 13.34
CA GLY A 89 1.58 2.51 13.63
C GLY A 89 1.74 1.92 15.03
N PHE A 90 0.63 1.65 15.73
CA PHE A 90 0.67 0.88 16.99
C PHE A 90 1.15 -0.55 16.70
N THR A 91 1.62 -1.22 17.74
CA THR A 91 1.93 -2.65 17.69
C THR A 91 0.71 -3.51 18.02
N PRO A 92 0.69 -4.81 17.65
CA PRO A 92 -0.37 -5.73 18.07
C PRO A 92 -0.53 -5.78 19.59
N VAL A 93 0.58 -5.75 20.33
CA VAL A 93 0.57 -5.76 21.80
C VAL A 93 -0.09 -4.49 22.36
N GLU A 94 0.30 -3.31 21.86
CA GLU A 94 -0.31 -2.04 22.28
C GLU A 94 -1.80 -1.99 21.95
N THR A 95 -2.23 -2.65 20.87
CA THR A 95 -3.64 -2.74 20.49
C THR A 95 -4.39 -3.69 21.41
N ALA A 96 -3.85 -4.86 21.74
CA ALA A 96 -4.47 -5.79 22.68
C ALA A 96 -4.57 -5.21 24.10
N LEU A 97 -3.63 -4.36 24.49
CA LEU A 97 -3.67 -3.65 25.78
C LEU A 97 -4.87 -2.69 25.89
N PHE A 98 -5.53 -2.31 24.80
CA PHE A 98 -6.80 -1.59 24.86
C PHE A 98 -7.84 -2.36 25.67
N VAL A 99 -7.89 -3.67 25.49
CA VAL A 99 -8.81 -4.56 26.22
C VAL A 99 -8.19 -5.02 27.53
N PHE A 100 -6.98 -5.57 27.51
CA PHE A 100 -6.37 -6.24 28.66
C PHE A 100 -6.09 -5.32 29.84
N SER A 101 -5.85 -4.04 29.62
CA SER A 101 -5.62 -3.07 30.69
C SER A 101 -6.82 -2.88 31.63
N LEU A 102 -8.02 -3.31 31.22
CA LEU A 102 -9.20 -3.30 32.09
C LEU A 102 -9.27 -4.46 33.05
N LYS A 103 -8.53 -5.56 32.84
CA LYS A 103 -8.61 -6.73 33.71
C LYS A 103 -8.20 -6.43 35.15
N GLU A 104 -7.07 -5.76 35.35
CA GLU A 104 -6.54 -5.48 36.67
C GLU A 104 -7.52 -4.62 37.53
N PRO A 105 -7.99 -3.44 37.05
CA PRO A 105 -8.95 -2.65 37.82
C PRO A 105 -10.26 -3.40 38.04
N LEU A 106 -10.75 -4.19 37.08
CA LEU A 106 -11.97 -4.97 37.27
C LEU A 106 -11.81 -6.05 38.34
N PHE A 107 -10.71 -6.81 38.32
CA PHE A 107 -10.46 -7.84 39.33
C PHE A 107 -10.27 -7.27 40.74
N ALA A 108 -9.64 -6.10 40.86
CA ALA A 108 -9.51 -5.42 42.11
C ALA A 108 -10.90 -5.07 42.73
N ARG A 109 -11.84 -4.59 41.89
CA ARG A 109 -13.23 -4.23 42.33
C ARG A 109 -14.03 -5.48 42.67
N LEU A 110 -13.98 -6.52 41.79
CA LEU A 110 -14.63 -7.79 42.09
C LEU A 110 -14.20 -8.38 43.44
N ARG A 111 -12.88 -8.36 43.70
CA ARG A 111 -12.36 -8.87 44.96
C ARG A 111 -12.84 -8.06 46.16
N ALA A 112 -12.97 -6.73 46.03
CA ALA A 112 -13.49 -5.90 47.08
C ALA A 112 -14.99 -6.10 47.35
N ASP A 113 -15.78 -6.17 46.26
CA ASP A 113 -17.24 -6.26 46.35
C ASP A 113 -17.73 -7.70 46.71
N LEU A 114 -16.95 -8.74 46.40
CA LEU A 114 -17.30 -10.15 46.63
C LEU A 114 -16.42 -10.86 47.65
N ALA A 115 -15.78 -10.13 48.57
CA ALA A 115 -14.92 -10.73 49.59
C ALA A 115 -15.65 -11.78 50.46
N ALA A 116 -16.98 -11.64 50.62
CA ALA A 116 -17.82 -12.54 51.40
C ALA A 116 -18.32 -13.79 50.61
N ASP A 117 -18.13 -13.83 49.27
CA ASP A 117 -18.57 -14.93 48.40
C ASP A 117 -17.44 -15.38 47.45
N PRO A 118 -16.51 -16.20 47.95
CA PRO A 118 -15.36 -16.69 47.16
C PRO A 118 -15.74 -17.51 45.94
N ALA A 119 -16.87 -18.25 46.02
CA ALA A 119 -17.32 -19.08 44.91
C ALA A 119 -17.78 -18.24 43.71
N LEU A 120 -18.60 -17.23 43.99
CA LEU A 120 -19.05 -16.28 42.98
C LEU A 120 -17.91 -15.42 42.43
N LEU A 121 -16.96 -15.00 43.30
CA LEU A 121 -15.76 -14.27 42.89
C LEU A 121 -14.95 -15.11 41.85
N ALA A 122 -14.74 -16.40 42.10
CA ALA A 122 -14.00 -17.27 41.19
C ALA A 122 -14.75 -17.44 39.85
N GLU A 123 -16.06 -17.62 39.86
CA GLU A 123 -16.91 -17.77 38.67
C GLU A 123 -16.86 -16.51 37.79
N LEU A 124 -17.06 -15.32 38.38
CA LEU A 124 -17.05 -14.06 37.65
C LEU A 124 -15.64 -13.70 37.15
N THR A 125 -14.59 -13.95 37.92
CA THR A 125 -13.21 -13.77 37.49
C THR A 125 -12.90 -14.65 36.28
N TRP A 126 -13.31 -15.91 36.30
CA TRP A 126 -13.16 -16.82 35.18
C TRP A 126 -13.90 -16.36 33.92
N THR A 127 -15.16 -15.93 34.09
CA THR A 127 -16.00 -15.43 33.00
C THR A 127 -15.40 -14.19 32.34
N ILE A 128 -14.98 -13.21 33.14
CA ILE A 128 -14.29 -12.00 32.63
C ILE A 128 -12.99 -12.37 31.93
N SER A 129 -12.18 -13.25 32.53
CA SER A 129 -10.91 -13.67 31.91
C SER A 129 -11.15 -14.23 30.51
N LYS A 130 -12.06 -15.18 30.36
CA LYS A 130 -12.40 -15.76 29.05
C LYS A 130 -12.91 -14.73 28.06
N LEU A 131 -13.78 -13.83 28.50
CA LEU A 131 -14.35 -12.79 27.64
C LEU A 131 -13.27 -11.82 27.13
N PHE A 132 -12.45 -11.30 28.05
CA PHE A 132 -11.38 -10.36 27.69
C PHE A 132 -10.27 -11.02 26.87
N ASP A 133 -9.97 -12.31 27.12
CA ASP A 133 -9.04 -13.06 26.29
C ASP A 133 -9.55 -13.20 24.86
N ALA A 134 -10.83 -13.54 24.68
CA ALA A 134 -11.45 -13.61 23.36
C ALA A 134 -11.44 -12.24 22.64
N MET A 135 -11.79 -11.16 23.34
CA MET A 135 -11.73 -9.81 22.78
C MET A 135 -10.31 -9.38 22.41
N GLY A 136 -9.32 -9.67 23.26
CA GLY A 136 -7.92 -9.34 23.02
C GLY A 136 -7.32 -10.12 21.83
N LEU A 137 -7.64 -11.41 21.71
CA LEU A 137 -7.28 -12.21 20.54
C LEU A 137 -7.91 -11.67 19.26
N TYR A 138 -9.20 -11.35 19.31
CA TYR A 138 -9.91 -10.76 18.19
C TYR A 138 -9.29 -9.43 17.73
N THR A 139 -8.96 -8.53 18.68
CA THR A 139 -8.28 -7.25 18.33
C THR A 139 -6.94 -7.48 17.64
N THR A 140 -6.20 -8.52 18.05
CA THR A 140 -4.91 -8.87 17.47
C THR A 140 -5.07 -9.44 16.05
N GLU A 141 -6.07 -10.30 15.84
CA GLU A 141 -6.38 -10.88 14.53
C GLU A 141 -6.78 -9.79 13.52
N VAL A 142 -7.72 -8.92 13.90
CA VAL A 142 -8.15 -7.81 13.05
C VAL A 142 -7.01 -6.84 12.77
N PHE A 143 -6.15 -6.57 13.76
CA PHE A 143 -4.97 -5.74 13.56
C PHE A 143 -4.02 -6.33 12.50
N GLN A 144 -3.74 -7.62 12.58
CA GLN A 144 -2.87 -8.33 11.61
C GLN A 144 -3.46 -8.27 10.21
N THR A 145 -4.74 -8.61 10.05
CA THR A 145 -5.44 -8.55 8.76
C THR A 145 -5.43 -7.14 8.17
N SER A 146 -5.70 -6.12 8.99
CA SER A 146 -5.67 -4.72 8.55
C SER A 146 -4.27 -4.30 8.09
N ARG A 147 -3.23 -4.73 8.78
CA ARG A 147 -1.85 -4.43 8.42
C ARG A 147 -1.42 -5.13 7.13
N GLU A 148 -1.81 -6.37 6.93
CA GLU A 148 -1.57 -7.11 5.69
C GLU A 148 -2.22 -6.42 4.49
N GLN A 149 -3.47 -5.96 4.63
CA GLN A 149 -4.16 -5.21 3.59
C GLN A 149 -3.42 -3.90 3.23
N VAL A 150 -2.89 -3.18 4.22
CA VAL A 150 -2.09 -1.98 3.97
C VAL A 150 -0.81 -2.33 3.20
N ILE A 151 -0.11 -3.40 3.59
CA ILE A 151 1.11 -3.84 2.91
C ILE A 151 0.82 -4.25 1.46
N ILE A 152 -0.22 -5.05 1.22
CA ILE A 152 -0.64 -5.47 -0.13
C ILE A 152 -0.96 -4.25 -0.98
N ARG A 153 -1.72 -3.29 -0.43
CA ARG A 153 -2.05 -2.05 -1.14
C ARG A 153 -0.82 -1.23 -1.49
N GLN A 154 0.11 -1.05 -0.54
CA GLN A 154 1.36 -0.34 -0.80
C GLN A 154 2.22 -1.03 -1.86
N GLN A 155 2.26 -2.38 -1.85
CA GLN A 155 2.94 -3.14 -2.90
C GLN A 155 2.30 -2.94 -4.26
N GLN A 156 0.96 -2.93 -4.35
CA GLN A 156 0.24 -2.64 -5.59
C GLN A 156 0.52 -1.22 -6.08
N GLU A 157 0.43 -0.22 -5.22
CA GLU A 157 0.74 1.18 -5.54
C GLU A 157 2.19 1.34 -6.05
N LEU A 158 3.16 0.64 -5.43
CA LEU A 158 4.55 0.63 -5.90
C LEU A 158 4.70 -0.04 -7.28
N LEU A 159 3.94 -1.10 -7.56
CA LEU A 159 3.94 -1.77 -8.86
C LEU A 159 3.34 -0.87 -9.94
N GLU A 160 2.25 -0.18 -9.66
CA GLU A 160 1.62 0.77 -10.58
C GLU A 160 2.52 1.96 -10.92
N LEU A 161 3.26 2.49 -9.93
CA LEU A 161 4.20 3.60 -10.12
C LEU A 161 5.50 3.18 -10.79
N SER A 162 5.85 1.89 -10.79
CA SER A 162 7.19 1.43 -11.19
C SER A 162 7.45 1.37 -12.69
N THR A 163 6.39 1.50 -13.53
CA THR A 163 6.56 1.45 -15.00
C THR A 163 5.46 2.25 -15.72
N PRO A 164 5.48 3.59 -15.63
CA PRO A 164 4.48 4.42 -16.29
C PRO A 164 4.65 4.33 -17.81
N VAL A 165 3.53 4.13 -18.53
CA VAL A 165 3.47 4.37 -19.97
C VAL A 165 3.49 5.87 -20.19
N VAL A 166 4.52 6.36 -20.86
CA VAL A 166 4.74 7.79 -21.10
C VAL A 166 4.41 8.14 -22.53
N GLN A 167 3.68 9.21 -22.75
CA GLN A 167 3.49 9.75 -24.09
C GLN A 167 4.70 10.64 -24.44
N LEU A 168 5.54 10.17 -25.37
CA LEU A 168 6.71 10.92 -25.84
C LEU A 168 6.35 12.00 -26.86
N TRP A 169 5.32 11.71 -27.67
CA TRP A 169 4.82 12.60 -28.68
C TRP A 169 3.36 12.25 -29.01
N ASP A 170 2.71 13.13 -29.74
CA ASP A 170 1.36 12.85 -30.24
C ASP A 170 1.35 11.58 -31.12
N GLY A 171 0.60 10.56 -30.69
CA GLY A 171 0.54 9.24 -31.32
C GLY A 171 1.72 8.32 -31.04
N ILE A 172 2.66 8.67 -30.13
CA ILE A 172 3.82 7.83 -29.77
C ILE A 172 3.89 7.64 -28.26
N LEU A 173 3.76 6.42 -27.80
CA LEU A 173 3.94 6.00 -26.42
C LEU A 173 5.30 5.35 -26.20
N ALA A 174 5.84 5.46 -25.00
CA ALA A 174 6.99 4.71 -24.54
C ALA A 174 6.68 3.98 -23.24
N LEU A 175 7.13 2.74 -23.14
CA LEU A 175 7.09 1.91 -21.96
C LEU A 175 8.53 1.56 -21.57
N PRO A 176 9.17 2.32 -20.65
CA PRO A 176 10.50 1.98 -20.15
C PRO A 176 10.41 0.87 -19.11
N LEU A 177 11.00 -0.29 -19.38
CA LEU A 177 11.08 -1.41 -18.44
C LEU A 177 12.40 -1.36 -17.68
N ILE A 178 12.35 -1.33 -16.35
CA ILE A 178 13.53 -1.19 -15.48
C ILE A 178 13.51 -2.28 -14.40
N GLY A 179 14.67 -2.89 -14.16
CA GLY A 179 14.86 -3.92 -13.14
C GLY A 179 14.44 -5.31 -13.60
N THR A 180 14.27 -6.22 -12.64
CA THR A 180 13.86 -7.61 -12.92
C THR A 180 12.38 -7.65 -13.31
N LEU A 181 12.09 -8.33 -14.40
CA LEU A 181 10.74 -8.61 -14.86
C LEU A 181 10.39 -10.05 -14.49
N ASP A 182 9.42 -10.24 -13.62
CA ASP A 182 8.73 -11.51 -13.46
C ASP A 182 7.47 -11.56 -14.34
N SER A 183 6.86 -12.74 -14.43
CA SER A 183 5.70 -12.96 -15.29
C SER A 183 4.49 -12.11 -14.88
N ALA A 184 4.25 -11.96 -13.56
CA ALA A 184 3.09 -11.22 -13.06
C ALA A 184 3.24 -9.71 -13.33
N ARG A 185 4.41 -9.15 -13.00
CA ARG A 185 4.72 -7.73 -13.28
C ARG A 185 4.69 -7.44 -14.79
N THR A 186 5.23 -8.35 -15.59
CA THR A 186 5.21 -8.19 -17.05
C THR A 186 3.79 -8.12 -17.58
N GLN A 187 2.90 -8.99 -17.10
CA GLN A 187 1.49 -8.96 -17.51
C GLN A 187 0.81 -7.63 -17.18
N VAL A 188 0.92 -7.15 -15.96
CA VAL A 188 0.32 -5.86 -15.52
C VAL A 188 0.81 -4.70 -16.37
N VAL A 189 2.12 -4.63 -16.60
CA VAL A 189 2.73 -3.55 -17.40
C VAL A 189 2.28 -3.59 -18.85
N MET A 190 2.15 -4.79 -19.43
CA MET A 190 1.69 -4.98 -20.80
C MET A 190 0.20 -4.63 -20.95
N GLU A 191 -0.64 -4.99 -19.99
CA GLU A 191 -2.04 -4.59 -19.95
C GLU A 191 -2.19 -3.07 -19.86
N SER A 192 -1.39 -2.40 -19.03
CA SER A 192 -1.33 -0.94 -18.94
C SER A 192 -0.96 -0.27 -20.27
N LEU A 193 0.00 -0.85 -21.02
CA LEU A 193 0.37 -0.35 -22.34
C LEU A 193 -0.80 -0.45 -23.32
N LEU A 194 -1.47 -1.61 -23.38
CA LEU A 194 -2.59 -1.84 -24.27
C LEU A 194 -3.76 -0.90 -23.95
N GLN A 195 -4.06 -0.71 -22.68
CA GLN A 195 -5.07 0.24 -22.24
C GLN A 195 -4.73 1.67 -22.67
N LYS A 196 -3.45 2.08 -22.49
CA LYS A 196 -3.00 3.43 -22.88
C LYS A 196 -3.05 3.66 -24.38
N ILE A 197 -2.79 2.61 -25.18
CA ILE A 197 -2.97 2.67 -26.66
C ILE A 197 -4.43 2.99 -27.00
N VAL A 198 -5.40 2.33 -26.36
CA VAL A 198 -6.83 2.60 -26.59
C VAL A 198 -7.21 4.01 -26.15
N GLU A 199 -6.78 4.44 -24.99
CA GLU A 199 -7.11 5.77 -24.43
C GLU A 199 -6.60 6.92 -25.30
N THR A 200 -5.37 6.76 -25.86
CA THR A 200 -4.70 7.85 -26.59
C THR A 200 -4.83 7.73 -28.10
N GLY A 201 -5.28 6.59 -28.61
CA GLY A 201 -5.25 6.30 -30.05
C GLY A 201 -3.83 6.29 -30.64
N ALA A 202 -2.84 5.92 -29.84
CA ALA A 202 -1.44 5.96 -30.28
C ALA A 202 -1.19 4.99 -31.42
N ALA A 203 -0.51 5.47 -32.46
CA ALA A 203 -0.14 4.68 -33.62
C ALA A 203 1.12 3.85 -33.39
N ILE A 204 2.00 4.26 -32.47
CA ILE A 204 3.26 3.57 -32.19
C ILE A 204 3.49 3.49 -30.69
N ALA A 205 3.90 2.31 -30.22
CA ALA A 205 4.35 2.05 -28.86
C ALA A 205 5.82 1.57 -28.88
N ILE A 206 6.69 2.26 -28.13
CA ILE A 206 8.08 1.88 -27.94
C ILE A 206 8.21 1.14 -26.61
N ILE A 207 8.64 -0.12 -26.64
CA ILE A 207 8.93 -0.92 -25.45
C ILE A 207 10.45 -0.89 -25.25
N ASP A 208 10.90 -0.15 -24.23
CA ASP A 208 12.33 -0.03 -23.95
C ASP A 208 12.77 -0.97 -22.82
N ILE A 209 13.60 -1.95 -23.18
CA ILE A 209 14.14 -2.96 -22.27
C ILE A 209 15.60 -2.71 -21.89
N THR A 210 16.13 -1.51 -22.12
CA THR A 210 17.51 -1.15 -21.79
C THR A 210 17.83 -1.39 -20.32
N GLY A 211 16.86 -1.11 -19.44
CA GLY A 211 16.97 -1.27 -17.98
C GLY A 211 16.75 -2.70 -17.47
N VAL A 212 16.48 -3.67 -18.35
CA VAL A 212 16.21 -5.06 -17.96
C VAL A 212 17.50 -5.88 -18.03
N PRO A 213 17.97 -6.49 -16.91
CA PRO A 213 19.20 -7.26 -16.92
C PRO A 213 19.06 -8.62 -17.64
N THR A 214 17.94 -9.30 -17.45
CA THR A 214 17.67 -10.64 -18.01
C THR A 214 16.20 -10.76 -18.41
N VAL A 215 15.96 -11.52 -19.48
CA VAL A 215 14.62 -11.86 -19.97
C VAL A 215 14.54 -13.39 -20.04
N ASP A 216 13.58 -13.96 -19.33
CA ASP A 216 13.27 -15.39 -19.42
C ASP A 216 12.26 -15.71 -20.54
N THR A 217 11.96 -16.98 -20.70
CA THR A 217 11.04 -17.46 -21.73
C THR A 217 9.64 -16.89 -21.61
N LEU A 218 9.12 -16.78 -20.38
CA LEU A 218 7.77 -16.31 -20.13
C LEU A 218 7.65 -14.81 -20.41
N VAL A 219 8.62 -14.02 -19.96
CA VAL A 219 8.70 -12.59 -20.25
C VAL A 219 8.80 -12.32 -21.75
N ALA A 220 9.66 -13.07 -22.47
CA ALA A 220 9.75 -12.95 -23.93
C ALA A 220 8.42 -13.27 -24.63
N GLN A 221 7.70 -14.31 -24.18
CA GLN A 221 6.37 -14.65 -24.71
C GLN A 221 5.34 -13.56 -24.42
N HIS A 222 5.34 -12.97 -23.22
CA HIS A 222 4.44 -11.86 -22.87
C HIS A 222 4.70 -10.64 -23.75
N LEU A 223 5.97 -10.25 -23.94
CA LEU A 223 6.35 -9.17 -24.85
C LEU A 223 5.78 -9.37 -26.26
N LEU A 224 5.91 -10.57 -26.82
CA LEU A 224 5.39 -10.87 -28.17
C LEU A 224 3.88 -10.87 -28.24
N LYS A 225 3.20 -11.45 -27.24
CA LYS A 225 1.73 -11.41 -27.18
C LYS A 225 1.23 -9.98 -27.13
N THR A 226 1.92 -9.10 -26.39
CA THR A 226 1.58 -7.67 -26.31
C THR A 226 1.79 -6.96 -27.64
N VAL A 227 2.91 -7.22 -28.33
CA VAL A 227 3.14 -6.68 -29.68
C VAL A 227 2.04 -7.12 -30.65
N ALA A 228 1.65 -8.38 -30.60
CA ALA A 228 0.57 -8.91 -31.45
C ALA A 228 -0.78 -8.24 -31.08
N ALA A 229 -1.09 -8.09 -29.81
CA ALA A 229 -2.31 -7.44 -29.34
C ALA A 229 -2.34 -5.95 -29.73
N ALA A 230 -1.25 -5.21 -29.53
CA ALA A 230 -1.14 -3.82 -29.94
C ALA A 230 -1.42 -3.62 -31.44
N ARG A 231 -0.89 -4.52 -32.28
CA ARG A 231 -1.17 -4.50 -33.72
C ARG A 231 -2.63 -4.72 -34.08
N LEU A 232 -3.30 -5.65 -33.39
CA LEU A 232 -4.74 -5.86 -33.58
C LEU A 232 -5.55 -4.60 -33.21
N MET A 233 -5.01 -3.77 -32.33
CA MET A 233 -5.60 -2.49 -31.92
C MET A 233 -5.16 -1.32 -32.81
N GLY A 234 -4.37 -1.57 -33.85
CA GLY A 234 -3.92 -0.57 -34.83
C GLY A 234 -2.64 0.15 -34.48
N ALA A 235 -1.94 -0.25 -33.42
CA ALA A 235 -0.65 0.33 -33.02
C ALA A 235 0.52 -0.57 -33.40
N ASP A 236 1.55 -0.01 -34.05
CA ASP A 236 2.83 -0.71 -34.25
C ASP A 236 3.71 -0.64 -33.00
N CYS A 237 4.49 -1.72 -32.76
CA CYS A 237 5.44 -1.74 -31.65
C CYS A 237 6.89 -1.68 -32.15
N ILE A 238 7.73 -0.97 -31.42
CA ILE A 238 9.19 -0.92 -31.57
C ILE A 238 9.81 -1.39 -30.24
N ILE A 239 10.72 -2.36 -30.28
CA ILE A 239 11.47 -2.77 -29.09
C ILE A 239 12.84 -2.13 -29.13
N SER A 240 13.25 -1.44 -28.05
CA SER A 240 14.56 -0.83 -27.91
C SER A 240 15.35 -1.43 -26.76
N GLY A 241 16.67 -1.33 -26.82
CA GLY A 241 17.56 -1.74 -25.73
C GLY A 241 17.85 -3.23 -25.64
N ILE A 242 17.67 -3.99 -26.71
CA ILE A 242 17.96 -5.43 -26.72
C ILE A 242 19.48 -5.64 -26.60
N ARG A 243 19.92 -6.18 -25.46
CA ARG A 243 21.33 -6.57 -25.23
C ARG A 243 21.67 -7.88 -25.92
N PRO A 244 22.96 -8.14 -26.25
CA PRO A 244 23.37 -9.37 -26.93
C PRO A 244 22.93 -10.66 -26.23
N GLN A 245 22.97 -10.68 -24.89
CA GLN A 245 22.52 -11.81 -24.08
C GLN A 245 21.00 -12.07 -24.23
N ILE A 246 20.20 -11.00 -24.24
CA ILE A 246 18.75 -11.08 -24.43
C ILE A 246 18.45 -11.54 -25.86
N ALA A 247 19.19 -11.03 -26.86
CA ALA A 247 19.04 -11.44 -28.24
C ALA A 247 19.31 -12.96 -28.42
N GLN A 248 20.36 -13.48 -27.80
CA GLN A 248 20.68 -14.91 -27.80
C GLN A 248 19.56 -15.72 -27.15
N THR A 249 19.03 -15.29 -26.03
CA THR A 249 17.91 -15.96 -25.36
C THR A 249 16.68 -16.01 -26.27
N ILE A 250 16.31 -14.89 -26.88
CA ILE A 250 15.14 -14.80 -27.77
C ILE A 250 15.31 -15.73 -29.00
N VAL A 251 16.49 -15.75 -29.59
CA VAL A 251 16.79 -16.64 -30.73
C VAL A 251 16.76 -18.12 -30.32
N HIS A 252 17.36 -18.46 -29.17
CA HIS A 252 17.36 -19.83 -28.63
C HIS A 252 15.95 -20.35 -28.31
N LEU A 253 15.03 -19.45 -27.92
CA LEU A 253 13.63 -19.75 -27.66
C LEU A 253 12.79 -19.94 -28.94
N GLY A 254 13.38 -19.80 -30.13
CA GLY A 254 12.67 -19.90 -31.41
C GLY A 254 11.63 -18.80 -31.63
N VAL A 255 11.74 -17.71 -30.90
CA VAL A 255 10.81 -16.59 -30.92
C VAL A 255 11.04 -15.76 -32.19
N ASN A 256 10.02 -15.67 -33.05
CA ASN A 256 10.12 -14.95 -34.32
C ASN A 256 9.85 -13.46 -34.14
N LEU A 257 10.93 -12.66 -34.19
CA LEU A 257 10.87 -11.20 -34.16
C LEU A 257 10.86 -10.56 -35.56
N GLN A 258 10.76 -11.35 -36.66
CA GLN A 258 10.89 -10.81 -38.04
C GLN A 258 9.91 -9.69 -38.34
N ASN A 259 8.79 -9.65 -37.66
CA ASN A 259 7.77 -8.61 -37.83
C ASN A 259 7.85 -7.48 -36.80
N VAL A 260 8.83 -7.47 -35.89
CA VAL A 260 8.98 -6.45 -34.85
C VAL A 260 10.20 -5.60 -35.16
N ILE A 261 10.01 -4.28 -35.18
CA ILE A 261 11.13 -3.38 -35.36
C ILE A 261 11.92 -3.35 -34.06
N THR A 262 13.22 -3.59 -34.16
CA THR A 262 14.14 -3.50 -33.02
C THR A 262 15.16 -2.41 -33.22
N LYS A 263 15.53 -1.70 -32.15
CA LYS A 263 16.55 -0.67 -32.11
C LYS A 263 17.47 -0.84 -30.89
N ALA A 264 18.71 -0.38 -31.02
CA ALA A 264 19.68 -0.48 -29.93
C ALA A 264 19.36 0.49 -28.79
N THR A 265 18.83 1.67 -29.10
CA THR A 265 18.54 2.72 -28.13
C THR A 265 17.10 3.22 -28.25
N LEU A 266 16.60 3.80 -27.15
CA LEU A 266 15.29 4.48 -27.14
C LEU A 266 15.29 5.67 -28.14
N ALA A 267 16.40 6.40 -28.25
CA ALA A 267 16.53 7.51 -29.17
C ALA A 267 16.35 7.09 -30.64
N ASP A 268 17.03 5.99 -31.05
CA ASP A 268 16.86 5.45 -32.39
C ASP A 268 15.45 4.95 -32.66
N ALA A 269 14.81 4.31 -31.65
CA ALA A 269 13.43 3.87 -31.73
C ALA A 269 12.49 5.06 -31.91
N PHE A 270 12.72 6.13 -31.17
CA PHE A 270 11.91 7.37 -31.26
C PHE A 270 12.04 8.06 -32.62
N ILE A 271 13.24 8.13 -33.20
CA ILE A 271 13.45 8.64 -34.57
C ILE A 271 12.66 7.84 -35.59
N VAL A 272 12.65 6.51 -35.47
CA VAL A 272 11.87 5.64 -36.34
C VAL A 272 10.37 5.85 -36.17
N ALA A 273 9.92 6.02 -34.92
CA ALA A 273 8.52 6.29 -34.61
C ALA A 273 8.05 7.60 -35.23
N LEU A 274 8.83 8.68 -35.11
CA LEU A 274 8.54 9.97 -35.74
C LEU A 274 8.42 9.87 -37.25
N LYS A 275 9.38 9.19 -37.91
CA LYS A 275 9.33 8.98 -39.38
C LYS A 275 8.07 8.25 -39.82
N ARG A 276 7.64 7.22 -39.06
CA ARG A 276 6.44 6.44 -39.39
C ARG A 276 5.13 7.19 -39.16
N THR A 277 5.12 8.11 -38.22
CA THR A 277 3.95 9.00 -37.99
C THR A 277 3.96 10.24 -38.89
N GLY A 278 4.87 10.32 -39.87
CA GLY A 278 4.98 11.45 -40.80
C GLY A 278 5.53 12.74 -40.15
N LYS A 279 6.18 12.61 -38.99
CA LYS A 279 6.73 13.70 -38.21
C LYS A 279 8.28 13.68 -38.32
N SER A 280 8.91 14.86 -38.28
CA SER A 280 10.37 14.98 -38.24
C SER A 280 10.78 15.94 -37.14
N VAL A 281 11.82 15.61 -36.39
CA VAL A 281 12.51 16.60 -35.56
C VAL A 281 13.37 17.43 -36.53
N LEU A 282 13.01 18.69 -36.74
CA LEU A 282 13.93 19.61 -37.37
C LEU A 282 15.11 19.78 -36.40
N GLY A 283 16.22 19.15 -36.73
CA GLY A 283 17.48 19.40 -36.03
C GLY A 283 17.76 20.88 -36.14
N GLY A 284 17.87 21.57 -35.01
CA GLY A 284 18.38 22.94 -34.99
C GLY A 284 19.69 22.96 -35.76
N ALA A 285 19.77 23.72 -36.83
CA ALA A 285 21.04 23.95 -37.54
C ALA A 285 22.11 24.36 -36.50
N PRO A 286 23.34 23.85 -36.60
CA PRO A 286 24.41 24.36 -35.76
C PRO A 286 24.45 25.88 -35.93
N ALA A 287 24.47 26.60 -34.81
CA ALA A 287 24.54 28.05 -34.82
C ALA A 287 25.60 28.48 -35.80
N ALA A 288 25.20 29.23 -36.86
CA ALA A 288 26.13 29.80 -37.81
C ALA A 288 27.14 30.65 -37.01
N GLU A 289 28.45 30.35 -37.20
CA GLU A 289 29.52 31.17 -36.65
C GLU A 289 29.24 32.61 -37.03
N ALA A 290 29.13 33.46 -36.05
CA ALA A 290 29.03 34.91 -36.25
C ALA A 290 30.23 35.40 -37.06
N PRO A 291 30.01 36.22 -38.13
CA PRO A 291 31.14 36.75 -38.92
C PRO A 291 32.05 37.57 -38.01
N GLY A 292 33.36 37.28 -38.16
CA GLY A 292 34.43 37.75 -37.32
C GLY A 292 34.43 39.23 -37.01
N ALA A 293 34.66 39.58 -35.80
CA ALA A 293 34.96 40.93 -35.35
C ALA A 293 36.23 41.44 -36.03
N PRO A 294 36.26 42.70 -36.46
CA PRO A 294 37.47 43.30 -37.10
C PRO A 294 38.62 43.34 -36.09
N GLY A 295 39.79 42.87 -36.53
CA GLY A 295 41.03 42.83 -35.76
C GLY A 295 41.53 44.26 -35.34
N PRO A 296 42.30 44.35 -34.26
CA PRO A 296 42.77 45.61 -33.75
C PRO A 296 43.77 46.28 -34.72
N LEU A 297 43.52 47.57 -34.99
CA LEU A 297 44.40 48.45 -35.75
C LEU A 297 45.79 48.51 -35.12
N ARG A 298 46.84 48.21 -35.93
CA ARG A 298 48.26 48.40 -35.59
C ARG A 298 48.54 49.86 -35.31
N GLY A 299 48.88 50.19 -34.09
CA GLY A 299 49.37 51.49 -33.73
C GLY A 299 50.71 51.76 -34.37
N ASN A 300 50.82 52.91 -35.01
CA ASN A 300 51.98 53.46 -35.67
C ASN A 300 53.01 53.87 -34.61
N GLN A 301 54.24 53.36 -34.73
CA GLN A 301 55.43 53.85 -33.99
C GLN A 301 55.86 55.17 -34.60
N PHE A 302 55.79 56.24 -33.85
CA PHE A 302 56.55 57.46 -34.11
C PHE A 302 57.85 57.36 -33.30
N VAL A 303 58.97 57.35 -34.03
CA VAL A 303 60.31 57.63 -33.57
C VAL A 303 60.47 59.14 -33.69
N GLY A 304 61.08 59.77 -32.72
CA GLY A 304 61.51 61.16 -32.75
C GLY A 304 62.14 61.58 -31.47
N ASP A 305 63.50 61.73 -31.56
CA ASP A 305 64.47 62.44 -30.76
C ASP A 305 64.44 62.35 -29.25
#